data_911388df276d81faed0eda24c38e1c22
#
_entry.id   911388df276d81faed0eda24c38e1c22
#
_cell.length_a   1.000
_cell.length_b   1.000
_cell.length_c   1.000
_cell.angle_alpha   90.00
_cell.angle_beta   90.00
_cell.angle_gamma   90.00
#
_symmetry.space_group_name_H-M   'P 1'
#
loop_
_entity.id
_entity.type
_entity.pdbx_description
1 polymer ?
#
loop_
_entity_poly.entity_id
_entity_poly.type
_entity_poly.pdbx_seq_one_letter_code
_entity_poly.pdbx_strand_id
1 'polypeptide(L)'
;MRMKKLMICLVAVMALLFSVSSCKPSLPGGVLSKGKMTDILYDYHLALAMAHMDDNGDKGQSLAYREAVLRKHDVTSAEFDSSMVYYMRHTELLEDVYKDLTDRYNNEITAMGGNASAGGEFANLSATGDTANVWNLATSMV
;
A
#
# COMPACT_ATOMS: atom_id res chain seq x y z
N MET A 1 -4.09 53.90 6.19
CA MET A 1 -4.39 52.98 7.32
C MET A 1 -5.18 51.72 6.92
N ARG A 2 -6.13 51.79 5.99
CA ARG A 2 -6.93 50.62 5.54
C ARG A 2 -6.11 49.52 4.87
N MET A 3 -5.14 49.85 4.02
CA MET A 3 -4.28 48.87 3.33
C MET A 3 -3.40 48.06 4.27
N LYS A 4 -2.85 48.67 5.32
CA LYS A 4 -2.06 47.94 6.32
C LYS A 4 -2.90 46.93 7.10
N LYS A 5 -4.14 47.27 7.45
CA LYS A 5 -5.08 46.33 8.12
C LYS A 5 -5.49 45.18 7.20
N LEU A 6 -5.70 45.46 5.90
CA LEU A 6 -5.98 44.43 4.89
C LEU A 6 -4.81 43.47 4.72
N MET A 7 -3.58 43.96 4.66
CA MET A 7 -2.37 43.13 4.58
C MET A 7 -2.21 42.25 5.81
N ILE A 8 -2.46 42.77 7.01
CA ILE A 8 -2.38 42.03 8.26
C ILE A 8 -3.45 40.92 8.31
N CYS A 9 -4.70 41.20 7.88
CA CYS A 9 -5.74 40.20 7.77
C CYS A 9 -5.40 39.10 6.75
N LEU A 10 -4.79 39.47 5.61
CA LEU A 10 -4.39 38.49 4.58
C LEU A 10 -3.28 37.55 5.08
N VAL A 11 -2.29 38.10 5.79
CA VAL A 11 -1.22 37.32 6.40
C VAL A 11 -1.77 36.38 7.51
N ALA A 12 -2.71 36.88 8.32
CA ALA A 12 -3.35 36.07 9.36
C ALA A 12 -4.18 34.91 8.79
N VAL A 13 -4.91 35.14 7.69
CA VAL A 13 -5.65 34.10 6.97
C VAL A 13 -4.71 33.07 6.35
N MET A 14 -3.61 33.52 5.74
CA MET A 14 -2.59 32.62 5.20
C MET A 14 -1.94 31.77 6.31
N ALA A 15 -1.65 32.35 7.47
CA ALA A 15 -1.09 31.62 8.61
C ALA A 15 -2.07 30.56 9.16
N LEU A 16 -3.36 30.85 9.18
CA LEU A 16 -4.42 29.91 9.56
C LEU A 16 -4.56 28.73 8.58
N LEU A 17 -4.36 28.96 7.29
CA LEU A 17 -4.43 27.91 6.26
C LEU A 17 -3.26 26.91 6.35
N PHE A 18 -2.10 27.33 6.86
CA PHE A 18 -0.96 26.43 7.10
C PHE A 18 -1.06 25.62 8.38
N SER A 19 -2.01 25.91 9.28
CA SER A 19 -2.16 25.23 10.57
C SER A 19 -2.92 23.89 10.50
N VAL A 20 -3.51 23.54 9.37
CA VAL A 20 -4.11 22.21 9.14
C VAL A 20 -3.02 21.20 8.74
N SER A 21 -1.97 21.10 9.57
CA SER A 21 -1.11 19.92 9.56
C SER A 21 -1.96 18.74 10.01
N SER A 22 -2.48 17.99 9.04
CA SER A 22 -3.13 16.72 9.25
C SER A 22 -2.28 15.88 10.19
N CYS A 23 -2.72 15.71 11.42
CA CYS A 23 -2.21 14.67 12.32
C CYS A 23 -2.48 13.33 11.66
N LYS A 24 -1.54 12.86 10.83
CA LYS A 24 -1.52 11.43 10.47
C LYS A 24 -1.25 10.68 11.77
N PRO A 25 -2.09 9.69 12.15
CA PRO A 25 -1.80 8.86 13.30
C PRO A 25 -0.39 8.31 13.12
N SER A 26 0.50 8.62 14.07
CA SER A 26 1.86 8.10 14.05
C SER A 26 1.78 6.59 14.25
N LEU A 27 2.27 5.84 13.29
CA LEU A 27 2.41 4.39 13.42
C LEU A 27 3.35 4.10 14.60
N PRO A 28 3.12 3.01 15.35
CA PRO A 28 4.05 2.56 16.39
C PRO A 28 5.47 2.40 15.83
N GLY A 29 6.48 2.63 16.65
CA GLY A 29 7.87 2.44 16.25
C GLY A 29 8.09 1.01 15.72
N GLY A 30 8.75 0.89 14.58
CA GLY A 30 9.02 -0.41 13.95
C GLY A 30 7.93 -0.92 13.01
N VAL A 31 6.80 -0.21 12.87
CA VAL A 31 5.79 -0.53 11.85
C VAL A 31 6.07 0.25 10.57
N LEU A 32 6.12 -0.45 9.45
CA LEU A 32 6.33 0.13 8.13
C LEU A 32 5.21 1.11 7.77
N SER A 33 5.55 2.21 7.12
CA SER A 33 4.56 3.18 6.64
C SER A 33 3.64 2.56 5.58
N LYS A 34 2.44 3.11 5.42
CA LYS A 34 1.47 2.66 4.41
C LYS A 34 2.11 2.59 3.01
N GLY A 35 2.79 3.65 2.58
CA GLY A 35 3.44 3.68 1.27
C GLY A 35 4.52 2.60 1.13
N LYS A 36 5.34 2.40 2.16
CA LYS A 36 6.37 1.35 2.15
C LYS A 36 5.74 -0.05 2.07
N MET A 37 4.65 -0.27 2.80
CA MET A 37 3.90 -1.53 2.78
C MET A 37 3.28 -1.78 1.40
N THR A 38 2.67 -0.75 0.79
CA THR A 38 2.13 -0.82 -0.58
C THR A 38 3.22 -1.17 -1.60
N ASP A 39 4.39 -0.54 -1.52
CA ASP A 39 5.49 -0.81 -2.45
C ASP A 39 6.01 -2.24 -2.34
N ILE A 40 6.17 -2.76 -1.12
CA ILE A 40 6.62 -4.13 -0.89
C ILE A 40 5.58 -5.12 -1.41
N LEU A 41 4.31 -4.93 -1.09
CA LEU A 41 3.24 -5.81 -1.54
C LEU A 41 3.08 -5.78 -3.07
N TYR A 42 3.23 -4.62 -3.70
CA TYR A 42 3.21 -4.49 -5.15
C TYR A 42 4.28 -5.37 -5.80
N ASP A 43 5.54 -5.20 -5.39
CA ASP A 43 6.66 -5.97 -5.94
C ASP A 43 6.52 -7.47 -5.64
N TYR A 44 6.01 -7.83 -4.46
CA TYR A 44 5.82 -9.22 -4.08
C TYR A 44 4.74 -9.92 -4.92
N HIS A 45 3.58 -9.29 -5.09
CA HIS A 45 2.52 -9.85 -5.95
C HIS A 45 2.95 -9.94 -7.42
N LEU A 46 3.70 -8.96 -7.91
CA LEU A 46 4.25 -9.01 -9.26
C LEU A 46 5.23 -10.19 -9.41
N ALA A 47 6.12 -10.38 -8.45
CA ALA A 47 7.06 -11.50 -8.44
C ALA A 47 6.35 -12.86 -8.40
N LEU A 48 5.30 -12.98 -7.58
CA LEU A 48 4.47 -14.20 -7.55
C LEU A 48 3.75 -14.45 -8.87
N ALA A 49 3.17 -13.43 -9.47
CA ALA A 49 2.50 -13.54 -10.77
C ALA A 49 3.48 -14.03 -11.85
N MET A 50 4.71 -13.52 -11.86
CA MET A 50 5.76 -13.98 -12.77
C MET A 50 6.17 -15.43 -12.49
N ALA A 51 6.25 -15.84 -11.23
CA ALA A 51 6.57 -17.22 -10.84
C ALA A 51 5.49 -18.21 -11.27
N HIS A 52 4.22 -17.82 -11.25
CA HIS A 52 3.11 -18.65 -11.73
C HIS A 52 3.08 -18.84 -13.24
N MET A 53 3.75 -17.96 -14.01
CA MET A 53 3.91 -18.12 -15.45
C MET A 53 4.99 -19.15 -15.80
N ASP A 54 5.87 -19.48 -14.88
CA ASP A 54 6.90 -20.49 -15.03
C ASP A 54 6.35 -21.83 -14.50
N ASP A 55 6.10 -22.79 -15.41
CA ASP A 55 5.39 -24.06 -15.15
C ASP A 55 6.07 -24.99 -14.13
N ASN A 56 7.19 -24.56 -13.57
CA ASN A 56 7.98 -25.26 -12.54
C ASN A 56 7.76 -24.73 -11.11
N GLY A 57 6.61 -24.11 -10.81
CA GLY A 57 6.32 -23.44 -9.55
C GLY A 57 6.63 -24.26 -8.29
N ASP A 58 7.88 -24.24 -7.86
CA ASP A 58 8.33 -24.80 -6.61
C ASP A 58 7.98 -23.84 -5.45
N LYS A 59 7.40 -24.39 -4.38
CA LYS A 59 7.08 -23.64 -3.15
C LYS A 59 8.29 -22.94 -2.54
N GLY A 60 9.51 -23.40 -2.82
CA GLY A 60 10.76 -22.74 -2.44
C GLY A 60 10.99 -21.40 -3.13
N GLN A 61 10.45 -21.20 -4.33
CA GLN A 61 10.61 -19.96 -5.07
C GLN A 61 9.86 -18.79 -4.43
N SER A 62 8.67 -19.03 -3.86
CA SER A 62 7.89 -17.98 -3.20
C SER A 62 8.63 -17.36 -2.02
N LEU A 63 9.32 -18.16 -1.22
CA LEU A 63 10.16 -17.66 -0.13
C LEU A 63 11.37 -16.87 -0.65
N ALA A 64 12.03 -17.34 -1.69
CA ALA A 64 13.15 -16.64 -2.30
C ALA A 64 12.72 -15.29 -2.91
N TYR A 65 11.55 -15.22 -3.53
CA TYR A 65 10.98 -13.96 -4.04
C TYR A 65 10.65 -12.99 -2.91
N ARG A 66 10.04 -13.48 -1.82
CA ARG A 66 9.78 -12.66 -0.63
C ARG A 66 11.06 -12.03 -0.10
N GLU A 67 12.09 -12.83 0.12
CA GLU A 67 13.38 -12.33 0.62
C GLU A 67 14.05 -11.35 -0.35
N ALA A 68 13.96 -11.60 -1.65
CA ALA A 68 14.51 -10.70 -2.67
C ALA A 68 13.79 -9.34 -2.67
N VAL A 69 12.47 -9.34 -2.54
CA VAL A 69 11.66 -8.12 -2.45
C VAL A 69 11.96 -7.35 -1.17
N LEU A 70 11.98 -8.01 -0.01
CA LEU A 70 12.31 -7.36 1.26
C LEU A 70 13.71 -6.73 1.22
N ARG A 71 14.69 -7.43 0.66
CA ARG A 71 16.04 -6.91 0.47
C ARG A 71 16.10 -5.71 -0.49
N LYS A 72 15.30 -5.71 -1.58
CA LYS A 72 15.16 -4.57 -2.50
C LYS A 72 14.68 -3.32 -1.77
N HIS A 73 13.83 -3.51 -0.78
CA HIS A 73 13.24 -2.42 -0.01
C HIS A 73 13.99 -2.07 1.27
N ASP A 74 15.14 -2.70 1.54
CA ASP A 74 15.91 -2.53 2.79
C ASP A 74 15.07 -2.79 4.05
N VAL A 75 14.26 -3.85 4.01
CA VAL A 75 13.36 -4.26 5.10
C VAL A 75 13.71 -5.68 5.52
N THR A 76 13.79 -5.90 6.82
CA THR A 76 13.97 -7.24 7.37
C THR A 76 12.66 -8.02 7.41
N SER A 77 12.73 -9.35 7.38
CA SER A 77 11.54 -10.21 7.54
C SER A 77 10.79 -9.91 8.84
N ALA A 78 11.51 -9.65 9.94
CA ALA A 78 10.90 -9.35 11.23
C ALA A 78 10.12 -8.02 11.21
N GLU A 79 10.63 -6.97 10.55
CA GLU A 79 9.93 -5.70 10.39
C GLU A 79 8.69 -5.84 9.51
N PHE A 80 8.81 -6.60 8.43
CA PHE A 80 7.66 -6.88 7.56
C PHE A 80 6.59 -7.67 8.28
N ASP A 81 6.94 -8.76 8.97
CA ASP A 81 6.01 -9.64 9.67
C ASP A 81 5.29 -8.89 10.81
N SER A 82 6.03 -8.12 11.61
CA SER A 82 5.44 -7.31 12.68
C SER A 82 4.50 -6.23 12.12
N SER A 83 4.87 -5.62 11.01
CA SER A 83 4.04 -4.64 10.31
C SER A 83 2.78 -5.29 9.75
N MET A 84 2.89 -6.45 9.11
CA MET A 84 1.74 -7.20 8.59
C MET A 84 0.76 -7.54 9.71
N VAL A 85 1.25 -8.04 10.85
CA VAL A 85 0.39 -8.31 12.03
C VAL A 85 -0.30 -7.05 12.53
N TYR A 86 0.38 -5.90 12.51
CA TYR A 86 -0.21 -4.63 12.89
C TYR A 86 -1.33 -4.23 11.92
N TYR A 87 -1.08 -4.27 10.60
CA TYR A 87 -2.06 -3.93 9.57
C TYR A 87 -3.26 -4.87 9.59
N MET A 88 -3.05 -6.17 9.82
CA MET A 88 -4.15 -7.15 9.96
C MET A 88 -5.06 -6.88 11.16
N ARG A 89 -4.54 -6.25 12.23
CA ARG A 89 -5.34 -5.83 13.40
C ARG A 89 -6.04 -4.49 13.18
N HIS A 90 -5.63 -3.73 12.17
CA HIS A 90 -6.18 -2.43 11.81
C HIS A 90 -6.68 -2.50 10.37
N THR A 91 -7.81 -3.16 10.19
CA THR A 91 -8.33 -3.52 8.86
C THR A 91 -8.56 -2.30 7.96
N GLU A 92 -8.92 -1.16 8.54
CA GLU A 92 -9.06 0.12 7.82
C GLU A 92 -7.74 0.58 7.19
N LEU A 93 -6.62 0.37 7.88
CA LEU A 93 -5.29 0.72 7.34
C LEU A 93 -4.85 -0.28 6.26
N LEU A 94 -5.19 -1.56 6.45
CA LEU A 94 -4.91 -2.59 5.46
C LEU A 94 -5.73 -2.36 4.19
N GLU A 95 -7.00 -2.00 4.32
CA GLU A 95 -7.88 -1.64 3.19
C GLU A 95 -7.28 -0.47 2.39
N ASP A 96 -6.80 0.56 3.07
CA ASP A 96 -6.11 1.68 2.44
C ASP A 96 -4.86 1.27 1.66
N VAL A 97 -4.06 0.31 2.18
CA VAL A 97 -2.91 -0.26 1.48
C VAL A 97 -3.34 -0.97 0.20
N TYR A 98 -4.36 -1.83 0.28
CA TYR A 98 -4.86 -2.58 -0.88
C TYR A 98 -5.55 -1.68 -1.91
N LYS A 99 -6.19 -0.61 -1.47
CA LYS A 99 -6.74 0.40 -2.37
C LYS A 99 -5.63 1.08 -3.17
N ASP A 100 -4.57 1.56 -2.50
CA ASP A 100 -3.42 2.18 -3.18
C ASP A 100 -2.75 1.18 -4.15
N LEU A 101 -2.66 -0.09 -3.77
CA LEU A 101 -2.13 -1.17 -4.60
C LEU A 101 -2.97 -1.37 -5.87
N THR A 102 -4.29 -1.44 -5.73
CA THR A 102 -5.23 -1.60 -6.83
C THR A 102 -5.17 -0.40 -7.79
N ASP A 103 -5.16 0.81 -7.25
CA ASP A 103 -5.04 2.03 -8.04
C ASP A 103 -3.73 2.05 -8.85
N ARG A 104 -2.63 1.59 -8.27
CA ARG A 104 -1.35 1.48 -8.97
C ARG A 104 -1.40 0.46 -10.12
N TYR A 105 -1.95 -0.74 -9.90
CA TYR A 105 -2.10 -1.73 -10.96
C TYR A 105 -3.00 -1.22 -12.10
N ASN A 106 -4.12 -0.59 -11.76
CA ASN A 106 -5.05 -0.03 -12.74
C ASN A 106 -4.39 1.05 -13.61
N ASN A 107 -3.59 1.91 -12.99
CA ASN A 107 -2.84 2.95 -13.70
C ASN A 107 -1.81 2.35 -14.66
N GLU A 108 -1.10 1.31 -14.24
CA GLU A 108 -0.10 0.65 -15.09
C GLU A 108 -0.74 -0.13 -16.24
N ILE A 109 -1.83 -0.88 -15.97
CA ILE A 109 -2.60 -1.56 -17.01
C ILE A 109 -3.09 -0.57 -18.06
N THR A 110 -3.62 0.57 -17.62
CA THR A 110 -4.10 1.63 -18.51
C THR A 110 -2.95 2.24 -19.33
N ALA A 111 -1.81 2.48 -18.70
CA ALA A 111 -0.61 3.01 -19.36
C ALA A 111 -0.07 2.05 -20.44
N MET A 112 -0.24 0.74 -20.24
CA MET A 112 0.10 -0.29 -21.22
C MET A 112 -0.98 -0.51 -22.32
N GLY A 113 -2.05 0.29 -22.32
CA GLY A 113 -3.16 0.17 -23.29
C GLY A 113 -4.17 -0.92 -22.94
N GLY A 114 -4.11 -1.47 -21.74
CA GLY A 114 -5.09 -2.42 -21.21
C GLY A 114 -6.33 -1.74 -20.66
N ASN A 115 -7.38 -2.54 -20.42
CA ASN A 115 -8.58 -2.08 -19.74
C ASN A 115 -8.50 -2.44 -18.24
N ALA A 116 -8.48 -1.46 -17.37
CA ALA A 116 -8.43 -1.63 -15.91
C ALA A 116 -9.59 -2.48 -15.36
N SER A 117 -10.73 -2.54 -16.08
CA SER A 117 -11.86 -3.41 -15.71
C SER A 117 -11.57 -4.92 -15.92
N ALA A 118 -10.52 -5.26 -16.65
CA ALA A 118 -10.07 -6.64 -16.88
C ALA A 118 -9.05 -7.11 -15.82
N GLY A 119 -8.66 -6.22 -14.91
CA GLY A 119 -7.71 -6.48 -13.84
C GLY A 119 -8.29 -7.39 -12.76
N GLY A 120 -8.48 -8.65 -13.13
CA GLY A 120 -8.56 -9.87 -12.36
C GLY A 120 -8.98 -9.78 -10.88
N GLU A 121 -8.54 -10.74 -10.17
CA GLU A 121 -8.77 -11.08 -8.76
C GLU A 121 -8.76 -9.90 -7.76
N PHE A 122 -7.96 -8.84 -8.01
CA PHE A 122 -7.88 -7.65 -7.14
C PHE A 122 -9.08 -6.70 -7.26
N ALA A 123 -9.74 -6.61 -8.42
CA ALA A 123 -10.95 -5.81 -8.58
C ALA A 123 -12.12 -6.37 -7.75
N ASN A 124 -12.17 -7.68 -7.55
CA ASN A 124 -13.17 -8.34 -6.73
C ASN A 124 -12.95 -8.14 -5.23
N LEU A 125 -11.71 -7.96 -4.76
CA LEU A 125 -11.41 -7.70 -3.35
C LEU A 125 -11.98 -6.37 -2.88
N SER A 126 -11.97 -5.34 -3.74
CA SER A 126 -12.52 -4.03 -3.44
C SER A 126 -14.06 -3.96 -3.58
N ALA A 127 -14.64 -4.75 -4.49
CA ALA A 127 -16.07 -4.66 -4.83
C ALA A 127 -16.98 -5.48 -3.90
N THR A 128 -16.47 -6.55 -3.29
CA THR A 128 -17.31 -7.48 -2.53
C THR A 128 -17.25 -7.29 -1.01
N GLY A 129 -16.31 -6.47 -0.50
CA GLY A 129 -16.11 -6.35 0.95
C GLY A 129 -15.78 -7.69 1.62
N ASP A 130 -15.43 -8.68 0.82
CA ASP A 130 -15.16 -10.04 1.30
C ASP A 130 -13.74 -10.13 1.87
N THR A 131 -13.66 -9.89 3.16
CA THR A 131 -12.42 -10.00 3.95
C THR A 131 -11.84 -11.42 3.93
N ALA A 132 -12.61 -12.44 3.55
CA ALA A 132 -12.14 -13.83 3.48
C ALA A 132 -11.02 -14.03 2.45
N ASN A 133 -11.09 -13.34 1.31
CA ASN A 133 -10.04 -13.41 0.28
C ASN A 133 -8.76 -12.68 0.69
N VAL A 134 -8.88 -11.60 1.43
CA VAL A 134 -7.73 -10.89 2.03
C VAL A 134 -7.01 -11.78 3.04
N TRP A 135 -7.76 -12.55 3.84
CA TRP A 135 -7.20 -13.50 4.79
C TRP A 135 -6.44 -14.64 4.12
N ASN A 136 -6.95 -15.17 3.00
CA ASN A 136 -6.28 -16.22 2.26
C ASN A 136 -4.95 -15.74 1.63
N LEU A 137 -4.91 -14.52 1.12
CA LEU A 137 -3.67 -13.90 0.63
C LEU A 137 -2.68 -13.63 1.78
N ALA A 138 -3.15 -13.09 2.91
CA ALA A 138 -2.30 -12.81 4.07
C ALA A 138 -1.74 -14.11 4.69
N THR A 139 -2.52 -15.19 4.77
CA THR A 139 -2.06 -16.49 5.31
C THR A 139 -1.14 -17.24 4.37
N SER A 140 -1.18 -16.98 3.07
CA SER A 140 -0.21 -17.55 2.12
C SER A 140 1.16 -16.88 2.20
N MET A 141 1.27 -15.75 2.90
CA MET A 141 2.50 -14.96 3.09
C MET A 141 3.25 -15.31 4.38
N VAL A 142 2.68 -16.11 5.26
CA VAL A 142 3.27 -16.59 6.52
C VAL A 142 3.62 -18.05 6.37
#